data_af69f33af04bd9e30a9d56c2ef4e2ca7
#
_entry.id   af69f33af04bd9e30a9d56c2ef4e2ca7
#
_cell.length_a   1.000
_cell.length_b   1.000
_cell.length_c   1.000
_cell.angle_alpha   90.00
_cell.angle_beta   90.00
_cell.angle_gamma   90.00
#
_symmetry.space_group_name_H-M   'P 1'
#
loop_
_entity.id
_entity.type
_entity.pdbx_description
1 polymer ?
#
loop_
_entity_poly.entity_id
_entity_poly.type
_entity_poly.pdbx_seq_one_letter_code
_entity_poly.pdbx_strand_id
1 'polypeptide(L)'
;MTAIALAACGGGFGRVMSSIGHAIAEGAAATALDASLPRTRAERTSYTETSTYADVVQFLDSLQKVGLPVSIGVLGRSTEGREIPFAIASRPLVHMPEEARRLGRPIVYVQANIHAGEVEGKEALLALLRDLLAEQHQNALDSIVLVAVPIYNADGNEKFSAQSRNRTEQNGPEMVGERANGQDLDLNRDYVKAEAPETRASLAAFNAWDPDVFVDLHTTDGSFHGYALTYAPPLAPVGLASAFTRDSLLPVLRARMRTRHSFETFDYGNFNGTYSDSSTDTTTRAWATYDHRPRFGTNYVGLRGRVAILSEAYSHDPFERRIRSTYAFVREILSLAAERSASLAALGPATAAGPMPGARVAVRARLTSTPFTALVPAEELQRTGDSSLTEPGVPRGQRRTGRYRSLSLTIYDRFEPALEVELPVAYAIDPSRTDVQQALLAHGIVVERLRAPTMIDAAVFTVDSVTRSRRIFQGHYENRVWGRWGTVRRALPTGTVIVPTSQSLGVLAAYLLEPESDDGLVTWNFFDAELRRGAEFPVARVLQRLPAPRRALSRQ
;
A
#
# COMPACT_ATOMS: atom_id res chain seq x y z
N MET A 1 15.11 -80.10 38.49
CA MET A 1 16.14 -79.52 37.59
C MET A 1 15.46 -78.61 36.62
N THR A 2 15.45 -77.32 36.93
CA THR A 2 14.76 -76.34 36.15
C THR A 2 15.79 -75.27 35.73
N ALA A 3 16.06 -75.15 34.47
CA ALA A 3 17.00 -74.20 33.91
C ALA A 3 16.28 -72.84 33.69
N ILE A 4 16.83 -71.77 34.28
CA ILE A 4 16.38 -70.38 34.09
C ILE A 4 17.23 -69.78 32.99
N ALA A 5 16.57 -69.32 31.89
CA ALA A 5 17.19 -68.59 30.81
C ALA A 5 17.25 -67.09 31.16
N LEU A 6 18.46 -66.52 31.19
CA LEU A 6 18.66 -65.06 31.23
C LEU A 6 18.43 -64.48 29.84
N ALA A 7 17.44 -63.62 29.70
CA ALA A 7 17.25 -62.78 28.52
C ALA A 7 18.03 -61.46 28.70
N ALA A 8 18.94 -61.17 27.78
CA ALA A 8 19.75 -59.99 27.76
C ALA A 8 18.94 -58.74 27.35
N CYS A 9 18.81 -57.76 28.23
CA CYS A 9 18.35 -56.40 27.91
C CYS A 9 19.49 -55.56 27.27
N GLY A 10 19.61 -55.58 25.95
CA GLY A 10 20.66 -54.88 25.19
C GLY A 10 20.13 -53.90 24.13
N GLY A 11 18.88 -53.40 24.25
CA GLY A 11 18.29 -52.60 23.16
C GLY A 11 17.89 -51.15 23.48
N GLY A 12 17.96 -50.73 24.75
CA GLY A 12 17.42 -49.43 25.17
C GLY A 12 18.43 -48.26 25.16
N PHE A 13 19.68 -48.54 25.46
CA PHE A 13 20.69 -47.48 25.63
C PHE A 13 21.18 -46.84 24.32
N GLY A 14 21.25 -47.59 23.22
CA GLY A 14 21.69 -47.09 21.92
C GLY A 14 20.69 -46.12 21.25
N ARG A 15 19.37 -46.33 21.47
CA ARG A 15 18.33 -45.43 20.91
C ARG A 15 18.19 -44.11 21.68
N VAL A 16 18.38 -44.10 23.01
CA VAL A 16 18.33 -42.89 23.82
C VAL A 16 19.55 -42.00 23.55
N MET A 17 20.74 -42.57 23.41
CA MET A 17 21.95 -41.81 23.08
C MET A 17 21.94 -41.25 21.65
N SER A 18 21.32 -41.94 20.68
CA SER A 18 21.12 -41.44 19.33
C SER A 18 20.13 -40.28 19.28
N SER A 19 19.02 -40.32 20.03
CA SER A 19 18.05 -39.23 20.07
C SER A 19 18.59 -37.99 20.82
N ILE A 20 19.37 -38.16 21.88
CA ILE A 20 20.03 -37.07 22.59
C ILE A 20 21.12 -36.44 21.71
N GLY A 21 21.90 -37.24 21.02
CA GLY A 21 22.91 -36.76 20.07
C GLY A 21 22.31 -35.97 18.90
N HIS A 22 21.16 -36.38 18.35
CA HIS A 22 20.42 -35.65 17.34
C HIS A 22 19.88 -34.31 17.88
N ALA A 23 19.24 -34.32 19.03
CA ALA A 23 18.69 -33.10 19.66
C ALA A 23 19.79 -32.06 20.03
N ILE A 24 20.96 -32.54 20.46
CA ILE A 24 22.12 -31.65 20.74
C ILE A 24 22.71 -31.12 19.42
N ALA A 25 22.78 -31.92 18.39
CA ALA A 25 23.29 -31.50 17.07
C ALA A 25 22.31 -30.51 16.39
N GLU A 26 21.01 -30.75 16.47
CA GLU A 26 19.97 -29.81 16.00
C GLU A 26 19.97 -28.50 16.79
N GLY A 27 20.09 -28.56 18.12
CA GLY A 27 20.21 -27.38 18.97
C GLY A 27 21.50 -26.57 18.68
N ALA A 28 22.62 -27.24 18.47
CA ALA A 28 23.89 -26.57 18.10
C ALA A 28 23.83 -25.97 16.69
N ALA A 29 23.21 -26.65 15.74
CA ALA A 29 23.01 -26.14 14.39
C ALA A 29 22.06 -24.93 14.36
N ALA A 30 20.96 -24.97 15.13
CA ALA A 30 20.03 -23.85 15.30
C ALA A 30 20.72 -22.63 15.93
N THR A 31 21.53 -22.84 16.97
CA THR A 31 22.30 -21.77 17.63
C THR A 31 23.39 -21.20 16.70
N ALA A 32 24.03 -22.04 15.88
CA ALA A 32 25.02 -21.60 14.90
C ALA A 32 24.37 -20.80 13.75
N LEU A 33 23.19 -21.22 13.29
CA LEU A 33 22.41 -20.47 12.29
C LEU A 33 22.00 -19.11 12.84
N ASP A 34 21.47 -19.04 14.06
CA ASP A 34 21.05 -17.78 14.71
C ASP A 34 22.20 -16.78 14.83
N ALA A 35 23.42 -17.26 15.18
CA ALA A 35 24.63 -16.44 15.26
C ALA A 35 25.11 -15.93 13.88
N SER A 36 24.75 -16.62 12.78
CA SER A 36 25.15 -16.27 11.42
C SER A 36 24.14 -15.39 10.67
N LEU A 37 22.95 -15.20 11.23
CA LEU A 37 21.88 -14.42 10.58
C LEU A 37 22.28 -12.94 10.41
N PRO A 38 22.00 -12.33 9.25
CA PRO A 38 22.31 -10.92 9.04
C PRO A 38 21.47 -10.04 9.95
N ARG A 39 22.10 -9.00 10.50
CA ARG A 39 21.44 -7.97 11.30
C ARG A 39 21.28 -6.69 10.48
N THR A 40 20.13 -6.02 10.60
CA THR A 40 19.93 -4.71 9.97
C THR A 40 20.89 -3.68 10.54
N ARG A 41 21.06 -2.53 9.87
CA ARG A 41 21.88 -1.45 10.41
C ARG A 41 21.31 -0.94 11.74
N ALA A 42 19.99 -0.80 11.85
CA ALA A 42 19.34 -0.42 13.09
C ALA A 42 19.70 -1.37 14.24
N GLU A 43 19.63 -2.69 14.04
CA GLU A 43 20.01 -3.68 15.04
C GLU A 43 21.50 -3.63 15.41
N ARG A 44 22.41 -3.40 14.42
CA ARG A 44 23.86 -3.32 14.68
C ARG A 44 24.28 -2.07 15.44
N THR A 45 23.51 -0.99 15.29
CA THR A 45 23.80 0.31 15.91
C THR A 45 22.94 0.60 17.14
N SER A 46 22.28 -0.43 17.70
CA SER A 46 21.35 -0.26 18.84
C SER A 46 20.26 0.79 18.53
N TYR A 47 19.73 0.76 17.31
CA TYR A 47 18.65 1.61 16.81
C TYR A 47 18.98 3.12 16.75
N THR A 48 20.26 3.46 16.58
CA THR A 48 20.68 4.86 16.39
C THR A 48 20.78 5.27 14.91
N GLU A 49 20.90 4.30 14.00
CA GLU A 49 21.02 4.54 12.57
C GLU A 49 20.05 3.67 11.75
N THR A 50 19.69 4.13 10.55
CA THR A 50 18.89 3.38 9.58
C THR A 50 19.75 2.92 8.39
N SER A 51 19.29 1.85 7.72
CA SER A 51 19.98 1.23 6.61
C SER A 51 20.07 2.15 5.38
N THR A 52 21.26 2.25 4.78
CA THR A 52 21.49 2.81 3.46
C THR A 52 20.98 1.83 2.38
N TYR A 53 20.94 2.27 1.13
CA TYR A 53 20.65 1.39 -0.01
C TYR A 53 21.59 0.19 -0.06
N ALA A 54 22.88 0.45 0.15
CA ALA A 54 23.90 -0.62 0.16
C ALA A 54 23.68 -1.61 1.30
N ASP A 55 23.30 -1.15 2.50
CA ASP A 55 22.97 -2.03 3.64
C ASP A 55 21.77 -2.94 3.30
N VAL A 56 20.73 -2.42 2.64
CA VAL A 56 19.54 -3.21 2.23
C VAL A 56 19.94 -4.29 1.21
N VAL A 57 20.67 -3.93 0.17
CA VAL A 57 21.13 -4.90 -0.85
C VAL A 57 22.00 -5.97 -0.21
N GLN A 58 22.99 -5.57 0.61
CA GLN A 58 23.86 -6.50 1.30
C GLN A 58 23.10 -7.43 2.27
N PHE A 59 22.08 -6.90 2.95
CA PHE A 59 21.26 -7.71 3.85
C PHE A 59 20.51 -8.80 3.08
N LEU A 60 19.85 -8.45 1.97
CA LEU A 60 19.13 -9.40 1.13
C LEU A 60 20.07 -10.46 0.55
N ASP A 61 21.22 -10.06 0.02
CA ASP A 61 22.25 -10.99 -0.47
C ASP A 61 22.74 -11.93 0.65
N SER A 62 22.86 -11.42 1.87
CA SER A 62 23.30 -12.21 3.01
C SER A 62 22.31 -13.30 3.39
N LEU A 63 20.99 -13.05 3.26
CA LEU A 63 19.97 -14.09 3.47
C LEU A 63 20.18 -15.30 2.55
N GLN A 64 20.50 -15.06 1.26
CA GLN A 64 20.81 -16.14 0.31
C GLN A 64 22.13 -16.83 0.65
N LYS A 65 23.16 -16.07 1.02
CA LYS A 65 24.50 -16.60 1.36
C LYS A 65 24.48 -17.53 2.57
N VAL A 66 23.63 -17.27 3.55
CA VAL A 66 23.45 -18.17 4.71
C VAL A 66 22.50 -19.33 4.42
N GLY A 67 22.01 -19.47 3.18
CA GLY A 67 21.21 -20.61 2.73
C GLY A 67 19.73 -20.52 3.05
N LEU A 68 19.21 -19.34 3.42
CA LEU A 68 17.76 -19.19 3.62
C LEU A 68 17.00 -19.24 2.28
N PRO A 69 15.79 -19.85 2.23
CA PRO A 69 15.03 -20.04 1.00
C PRO A 69 14.31 -18.76 0.59
N VAL A 70 15.03 -17.82 -0.01
CA VAL A 70 14.54 -16.54 -0.52
C VAL A 70 14.94 -16.34 -1.97
N SER A 71 14.02 -15.80 -2.79
CA SER A 71 14.30 -15.34 -4.14
C SER A 71 14.38 -13.81 -4.16
N ILE A 72 15.41 -13.25 -4.74
CA ILE A 72 15.61 -11.80 -4.85
C ILE A 72 15.45 -11.40 -6.30
N GLY A 73 14.67 -10.36 -6.55
CA GLY A 73 14.43 -9.77 -7.85
C GLY A 73 14.57 -8.25 -7.84
N VAL A 74 14.34 -7.66 -8.99
CA VAL A 74 14.35 -6.21 -9.21
C VAL A 74 13.02 -5.78 -9.81
N LEU A 75 12.30 -4.85 -9.18
CA LEU A 75 11.06 -4.28 -9.71
C LEU A 75 11.33 -3.43 -10.96
N GLY A 76 12.39 -2.66 -10.93
CA GLY A 76 12.82 -1.73 -11.96
C GLY A 76 13.96 -0.85 -11.46
N ARG A 77 14.14 0.30 -12.11
CA ARG A 77 15.15 1.28 -11.72
C ARG A 77 14.51 2.59 -11.31
N SER A 78 15.09 3.20 -10.28
CA SER A 78 14.74 4.55 -9.85
C SER A 78 15.18 5.60 -10.86
N THR A 79 14.79 6.84 -10.64
CA THR A 79 15.18 7.99 -11.47
C THR A 79 16.70 8.13 -11.61
N GLU A 80 17.47 7.91 -10.53
CA GLU A 80 18.93 7.98 -10.53
C GLU A 80 19.59 6.65 -10.95
N GLY A 81 18.82 5.67 -11.42
CA GLY A 81 19.29 4.41 -11.97
C GLY A 81 19.54 3.29 -10.97
N ARG A 82 19.21 3.46 -9.68
CA ARG A 82 19.33 2.39 -8.67
C ARG A 82 18.29 1.31 -8.92
N GLU A 83 18.66 0.07 -8.78
CA GLU A 83 17.72 -1.06 -8.81
C GLU A 83 16.82 -1.02 -7.56
N ILE A 84 15.54 -1.29 -7.74
CA ILE A 84 14.58 -1.40 -6.62
C ILE A 84 14.45 -2.87 -6.28
N PRO A 85 15.14 -3.37 -5.23
CA PRO A 85 15.13 -4.78 -4.90
C PRO A 85 13.82 -5.20 -4.24
N PHE A 86 13.42 -6.44 -4.51
CA PHE A 86 12.36 -7.11 -3.75
C PHE A 86 12.75 -8.55 -3.44
N ALA A 87 12.19 -9.09 -2.37
CA ALA A 87 12.37 -10.47 -1.97
C ALA A 87 11.05 -11.25 -2.04
N ILE A 88 11.12 -12.51 -2.45
CA ILE A 88 10.01 -13.45 -2.44
C ILE A 88 10.31 -14.52 -1.39
N ALA A 89 9.35 -14.76 -0.51
CA ALA A 89 9.43 -15.79 0.51
C ALA A 89 8.14 -16.62 0.55
N SER A 90 8.28 -17.93 0.50
CA SER A 90 7.18 -18.91 0.63
C SER A 90 7.75 -20.30 0.88
N ARG A 91 6.94 -21.23 1.37
CA ARG A 91 7.30 -22.66 1.52
C ARG A 91 6.26 -23.54 0.82
N PRO A 92 6.55 -24.20 -0.33
CA PRO A 92 7.82 -24.16 -1.05
C PRO A 92 8.12 -22.78 -1.66
N LEU A 93 9.40 -22.47 -1.87
CA LEU A 93 9.84 -21.23 -2.50
C LEU A 93 9.35 -21.15 -3.95
N VAL A 94 8.84 -20.00 -4.34
CA VAL A 94 8.51 -19.64 -5.73
C VAL A 94 9.41 -18.51 -6.21
N HIS A 95 9.63 -18.43 -7.52
CA HIS A 95 10.52 -17.45 -8.13
C HIS A 95 9.80 -16.47 -9.05
N MET A 96 8.58 -16.82 -9.49
CA MET A 96 7.84 -16.04 -10.47
C MET A 96 6.32 -16.08 -10.24
N PRO A 97 5.59 -15.10 -10.77
CA PRO A 97 4.14 -14.98 -10.56
C PRO A 97 3.33 -16.22 -10.95
N GLU A 98 3.73 -16.92 -12.02
CA GLU A 98 3.06 -18.13 -12.51
C GLU A 98 3.15 -19.28 -11.51
N GLU A 99 4.28 -19.40 -10.81
CA GLU A 99 4.48 -20.41 -9.76
C GLU A 99 3.61 -20.08 -8.54
N ALA A 100 3.57 -18.80 -8.12
CA ALA A 100 2.72 -18.34 -7.04
C ALA A 100 1.23 -18.63 -7.32
N ARG A 101 0.76 -18.33 -8.53
CA ARG A 101 -0.62 -18.64 -8.94
C ARG A 101 -0.93 -20.13 -8.91
N ARG A 102 0.03 -20.99 -9.31
CA ARG A 102 -0.16 -22.44 -9.25
C ARG A 102 -0.27 -23.00 -7.82
N LEU A 103 0.34 -22.33 -6.85
CA LEU A 103 0.17 -22.69 -5.44
C LEU A 103 -1.25 -22.41 -4.93
N GLY A 104 -2.00 -21.50 -5.54
CA GLY A 104 -3.33 -21.11 -5.12
C GLY A 104 -3.39 -20.48 -3.72
N ARG A 105 -2.31 -19.87 -3.28
CA ARG A 105 -2.17 -19.20 -1.98
C ARG A 105 -2.26 -17.70 -2.14
N PRO A 106 -2.75 -16.97 -1.11
CA PRO A 106 -2.74 -15.51 -1.15
C PRO A 106 -1.33 -14.95 -1.35
N ILE A 107 -1.21 -13.96 -2.23
CA ILE A 107 0.00 -13.18 -2.43
C ILE A 107 -0.12 -11.92 -1.60
N VAL A 108 0.81 -11.72 -0.66
CA VAL A 108 0.89 -10.54 0.19
C VAL A 108 2.07 -9.69 -0.25
N TYR A 109 1.80 -8.48 -0.72
CA TYR A 109 2.81 -7.51 -1.13
C TYR A 109 2.98 -6.47 -0.04
N VAL A 110 4.17 -6.37 0.54
CA VAL A 110 4.50 -5.42 1.59
C VAL A 110 5.55 -4.45 1.06
N GLN A 111 5.21 -3.16 1.07
CA GLN A 111 6.07 -2.08 0.61
C GLN A 111 6.46 -1.18 1.77
N ALA A 112 7.72 -0.76 1.80
CA ALA A 112 8.23 0.19 2.77
C ALA A 112 9.04 1.29 2.09
N ASN A 113 9.23 2.40 2.81
CA ASN A 113 10.13 3.48 2.41
C ASN A 113 9.73 4.20 1.11
N ILE A 114 8.43 4.33 0.85
CA ILE A 114 7.91 5.17 -0.24
C ILE A 114 8.23 6.65 0.04
N HIS A 115 8.11 7.07 1.30
CA HIS A 115 8.70 8.30 1.82
C HIS A 115 9.98 7.93 2.54
N ALA A 116 11.11 8.27 1.98
CA ALA A 116 12.38 7.70 2.41
C ALA A 116 12.91 8.23 3.76
N GLY A 117 12.30 9.27 4.32
CA GLY A 117 12.52 9.70 5.70
C GLY A 117 11.78 8.86 6.75
N GLU A 118 10.80 8.05 6.34
CA GLU A 118 9.98 7.15 7.16
C GLU A 118 10.65 5.78 7.20
N VAL A 119 11.55 5.57 8.15
CA VAL A 119 12.60 4.56 8.05
C VAL A 119 12.34 3.24 8.78
N GLU A 120 11.39 3.22 9.74
CA GLU A 120 11.13 2.01 10.55
C GLU A 120 10.51 0.87 9.75
N GLY A 121 9.68 1.18 8.73
CA GLY A 121 9.06 0.17 7.86
C GLY A 121 10.10 -0.68 7.13
N LYS A 122 11.16 -0.05 6.64
CA LYS A 122 12.29 -0.70 5.98
C LYS A 122 13.00 -1.68 6.92
N GLU A 123 13.36 -1.23 8.11
CA GLU A 123 14.07 -2.02 9.10
C GLU A 123 13.20 -3.19 9.62
N ALA A 124 11.93 -2.91 9.90
CA ALA A 124 10.98 -3.91 10.36
C ALA A 124 10.75 -5.02 9.32
N LEU A 125 10.62 -4.64 8.03
CA LEU A 125 10.39 -5.61 6.95
C LEU A 125 11.62 -6.50 6.71
N LEU A 126 12.84 -5.95 6.76
CA LEU A 126 14.09 -6.71 6.66
C LEU A 126 14.21 -7.71 7.81
N ALA A 127 14.01 -7.27 9.06
CA ALA A 127 14.09 -8.14 10.23
C ALA A 127 13.01 -9.23 10.18
N LEU A 128 11.77 -8.89 9.84
CA LEU A 128 10.66 -9.85 9.74
C LEU A 128 10.91 -10.90 8.66
N LEU A 129 11.42 -10.50 7.48
CA LEU A 129 11.76 -11.42 6.41
C LEU A 129 12.80 -12.45 6.87
N ARG A 130 13.90 -11.99 7.50
CA ARG A 130 14.93 -12.86 8.08
C ARG A 130 14.33 -13.86 9.07
N ASP A 131 13.55 -13.36 10.02
CA ASP A 131 13.03 -14.17 11.11
C ASP A 131 12.06 -15.24 10.59
N LEU A 132 11.13 -14.88 9.69
CA LEU A 132 10.20 -15.83 9.08
C LEU A 132 10.91 -16.92 8.27
N LEU A 133 11.99 -16.58 7.58
CA LEU A 133 12.79 -17.53 6.80
C LEU A 133 13.60 -18.47 7.70
N ALA A 134 14.12 -17.96 8.83
CA ALA A 134 14.92 -18.72 9.78
C ALA A 134 14.11 -19.64 10.70
N GLU A 135 12.82 -19.34 10.92
CA GLU A 135 11.93 -20.16 11.75
C GLU A 135 11.82 -21.60 11.21
N GLN A 136 12.14 -22.58 12.04
CA GLN A 136 12.09 -24.00 11.70
C GLN A 136 10.68 -24.61 11.87
N HIS A 137 9.79 -23.94 12.59
CA HIS A 137 8.40 -24.34 12.77
C HIS A 137 7.50 -23.69 11.71
N GLN A 138 6.27 -24.19 11.62
CA GLN A 138 5.26 -23.67 10.71
C GLN A 138 4.96 -22.19 11.01
N ASN A 139 4.95 -21.38 9.95
CA ASN A 139 4.57 -19.96 10.03
C ASN A 139 3.74 -19.54 8.81
N ALA A 140 3.51 -18.23 8.64
CA ALA A 140 2.70 -17.71 7.55
C ALA A 140 3.18 -18.15 6.15
N LEU A 141 4.51 -18.29 5.93
CA LEU A 141 5.09 -18.66 4.63
C LEU A 141 4.66 -20.05 4.12
N ASP A 142 4.11 -20.91 5.01
CA ASP A 142 3.54 -22.19 4.61
C ASP A 142 2.19 -22.05 3.93
N SER A 143 1.54 -20.88 4.00
CA SER A 143 0.18 -20.66 3.51
C SER A 143 0.02 -19.43 2.63
N ILE A 144 1.04 -18.58 2.54
CA ILE A 144 1.06 -17.37 1.68
C ILE A 144 2.33 -17.33 0.83
N VAL A 145 2.32 -16.43 -0.16
CA VAL A 145 3.53 -15.94 -0.86
C VAL A 145 3.74 -14.50 -0.45
N LEU A 146 4.86 -14.21 0.20
CA LEU A 146 5.26 -12.85 0.57
C LEU A 146 6.13 -12.23 -0.54
N VAL A 147 5.76 -11.06 -1.02
CA VAL A 147 6.56 -10.18 -1.87
C VAL A 147 6.93 -8.96 -1.03
N ALA A 148 8.18 -8.86 -0.61
CA ALA A 148 8.68 -7.81 0.27
C ALA A 148 9.52 -6.80 -0.50
N VAL A 149 9.14 -5.52 -0.46
CA VAL A 149 9.85 -4.39 -1.08
C VAL A 149 10.34 -3.45 0.02
N PRO A 150 11.53 -3.67 0.60
CA PRO A 150 11.97 -2.94 1.78
C PRO A 150 12.38 -1.48 1.49
N ILE A 151 12.79 -1.18 0.26
CA ILE A 151 13.27 0.15 -0.12
C ILE A 151 12.67 0.56 -1.48
N TYR A 152 11.47 1.14 -1.47
CA TYR A 152 10.79 1.53 -2.69
C TYR A 152 11.36 2.82 -3.29
N ASN A 153 11.59 3.86 -2.46
CA ASN A 153 12.21 5.12 -2.86
C ASN A 153 13.73 5.07 -2.61
N ALA A 154 14.43 4.33 -3.46
CA ALA A 154 15.88 4.14 -3.32
C ALA A 154 16.68 5.44 -3.43
N ASP A 155 16.22 6.40 -4.25
CA ASP A 155 16.91 7.69 -4.43
C ASP A 155 16.71 8.62 -3.23
N GLY A 156 15.47 8.77 -2.77
CA GLY A 156 15.18 9.54 -1.58
C GLY A 156 15.88 8.98 -0.33
N ASN A 157 16.06 7.65 -0.24
CA ASN A 157 16.78 7.03 0.87
C ASN A 157 18.24 7.50 0.94
N GLU A 158 18.90 7.70 -0.19
CA GLU A 158 20.31 8.13 -0.24
C GLU A 158 20.51 9.65 -0.07
N LYS A 159 19.43 10.42 -0.09
CA LYS A 159 19.46 11.86 0.23
C LYS A 159 19.44 12.09 1.76
N PHE A 160 20.37 11.45 2.48
CA PHE A 160 20.48 11.58 3.93
C PHE A 160 20.72 13.01 4.39
N SER A 161 19.92 13.46 5.34
CA SER A 161 20.10 14.72 6.05
C SER A 161 19.62 14.58 7.49
N ALA A 162 19.91 15.61 8.30
CA ALA A 162 19.42 15.62 9.68
C ALA A 162 17.89 15.42 9.72
N GLN A 163 17.43 14.59 10.64
CA GLN A 163 16.02 14.33 10.86
C GLN A 163 15.23 15.64 11.06
N SER A 164 15.79 16.60 11.78
CA SER A 164 15.21 17.92 11.98
C SER A 164 14.97 18.74 10.68
N ARG A 165 15.55 18.31 9.56
CA ARG A 165 15.30 18.87 8.22
C ARG A 165 14.33 18.01 7.41
N ASN A 166 14.57 16.70 7.33
CA ASN A 166 13.83 15.81 6.44
C ASN A 166 12.53 15.29 7.05
N ARG A 167 12.47 15.18 8.41
CA ARG A 167 11.30 14.69 9.17
C ARG A 167 11.23 15.38 10.54
N THR A 168 10.88 16.65 10.57
CA THR A 168 10.88 17.50 11.78
C THR A 168 10.04 16.96 12.93
N GLU A 169 8.96 16.23 12.62
CA GLU A 169 8.01 15.63 13.57
C GLU A 169 8.46 14.27 14.13
N GLN A 170 9.55 13.68 13.61
CA GLN A 170 9.94 12.31 13.95
C GLN A 170 10.98 12.27 15.08
N ASN A 171 10.87 11.28 15.96
CA ASN A 171 11.83 11.03 17.03
C ASN A 171 12.94 10.05 16.57
N GLY A 172 13.98 10.59 15.92
CA GLY A 172 15.12 9.82 15.41
C GLY A 172 14.81 8.85 14.26
N PRO A 173 15.82 8.20 13.72
CA PRO A 173 17.25 8.41 13.98
C PRO A 173 17.74 9.79 13.53
N GLU A 174 19.00 10.16 13.88
CA GLU A 174 19.54 11.50 13.60
C GLU A 174 19.57 11.83 12.10
N MET A 175 19.93 10.86 11.28
CA MET A 175 20.04 10.99 9.83
C MET A 175 19.00 10.11 9.15
N VAL A 176 18.20 10.71 8.27
CA VAL A 176 17.15 10.04 7.50
C VAL A 176 17.13 10.51 6.05
N GLY A 177 16.54 9.72 5.16
CA GLY A 177 16.33 10.08 3.75
C GLY A 177 15.31 11.20 3.57
N GLU A 178 15.10 11.59 2.32
CA GLU A 178 14.14 12.62 1.91
C GLU A 178 12.82 11.98 1.42
N ARG A 179 11.70 12.66 1.67
CA ARG A 179 10.37 12.19 1.27
C ARG A 179 10.25 11.94 -0.23
N ALA A 180 10.72 12.90 -1.04
CA ALA A 180 10.62 12.87 -2.48
C ALA A 180 11.61 11.90 -3.14
N ASN A 181 11.33 11.48 -4.37
CA ASN A 181 12.23 10.68 -5.19
C ASN A 181 13.33 11.52 -5.87
N GLY A 182 14.06 10.95 -6.83
CA GLY A 182 15.09 11.65 -7.62
C GLY A 182 14.56 12.79 -8.49
N GLN A 183 13.24 12.85 -8.75
CA GLN A 183 12.57 13.91 -9.54
C GLN A 183 11.80 14.92 -8.68
N ASP A 184 12.01 14.92 -7.37
CA ASP A 184 11.24 15.73 -6.41
C ASP A 184 9.73 15.43 -6.40
N LEU A 185 9.34 14.22 -6.80
CA LEU A 185 7.97 13.74 -6.76
C LEU A 185 7.69 12.95 -5.47
N ASP A 186 6.51 13.18 -4.89
CA ASP A 186 5.96 12.31 -3.85
C ASP A 186 5.36 11.07 -4.53
N LEU A 187 6.03 9.93 -4.38
CA LEU A 187 5.60 8.66 -5.00
C LEU A 187 4.21 8.21 -4.52
N ASN A 188 3.82 8.60 -3.29
CA ASN A 188 2.47 8.32 -2.77
C ASN A 188 1.42 9.37 -3.22
N ARG A 189 1.71 10.09 -4.30
CA ARG A 189 0.81 10.97 -5.06
C ARG A 189 0.84 10.65 -6.55
N ASP A 190 1.55 9.58 -6.94
CA ASP A 190 1.86 9.27 -8.34
C ASP A 190 1.09 8.06 -8.90
N TYR A 191 0.31 7.34 -8.10
CA TYR A 191 -0.34 6.09 -8.54
C TYR A 191 -1.33 6.26 -9.70
N VAL A 192 -1.95 7.43 -9.88
CA VAL A 192 -2.85 7.71 -11.01
C VAL A 192 -2.10 8.18 -12.24
N LYS A 193 -1.18 9.13 -12.09
CA LYS A 193 -0.47 9.72 -13.23
C LYS A 193 0.71 8.86 -13.71
N ALA A 194 1.31 8.05 -12.81
CA ALA A 194 2.37 7.09 -13.10
C ALA A 194 3.55 7.69 -13.88
N GLU A 195 4.01 8.87 -13.48
CA GLU A 195 5.10 9.60 -14.14
C GLU A 195 6.48 9.18 -13.66
N ALA A 196 6.60 8.80 -12.38
CA ALA A 196 7.84 8.30 -11.83
C ALA A 196 8.18 6.89 -12.36
N PRO A 197 9.44 6.61 -12.68
CA PRO A 197 9.85 5.27 -13.09
C PRO A 197 9.60 4.24 -12.00
N GLU A 198 9.73 4.60 -10.74
CA GLU A 198 9.42 3.79 -9.56
C GLU A 198 7.94 3.35 -9.57
N THR A 199 7.02 4.28 -9.81
CA THR A 199 5.58 3.98 -9.87
C THR A 199 5.26 3.06 -11.05
N ARG A 200 5.84 3.31 -12.23
CA ARG A 200 5.65 2.43 -13.39
C ARG A 200 6.19 1.02 -13.13
N ALA A 201 7.32 0.90 -12.42
CA ALA A 201 7.88 -0.40 -12.01
C ALA A 201 6.95 -1.13 -11.03
N SER A 202 6.42 -0.43 -10.02
CA SER A 202 5.45 -0.96 -9.07
C SER A 202 4.17 -1.42 -9.77
N LEU A 203 3.60 -0.61 -10.66
CA LEU A 203 2.41 -1.00 -11.44
C LEU A 203 2.66 -2.23 -12.32
N ALA A 204 3.85 -2.34 -12.90
CA ALA A 204 4.23 -3.54 -13.67
C ALA A 204 4.28 -4.79 -12.79
N ALA A 205 4.86 -4.69 -11.58
CA ALA A 205 4.87 -5.76 -10.61
C ALA A 205 3.45 -6.13 -10.14
N PHE A 206 2.61 -5.13 -9.82
CA PHE A 206 1.19 -5.35 -9.49
C PHE A 206 0.43 -6.08 -10.59
N ASN A 207 0.67 -5.72 -11.84
CA ASN A 207 0.01 -6.40 -12.97
C ASN A 207 0.53 -7.83 -13.18
N ALA A 208 1.78 -8.10 -12.83
CA ALA A 208 2.39 -9.43 -12.96
C ALA A 208 2.04 -10.36 -11.79
N TRP A 209 2.19 -9.88 -10.57
CA TRP A 209 1.96 -10.65 -9.33
C TRP A 209 0.48 -10.70 -8.94
N ASP A 210 -0.29 -9.67 -9.25
CA ASP A 210 -1.71 -9.49 -8.89
C ASP A 210 -1.99 -9.83 -7.42
N PRO A 211 -1.36 -9.12 -6.46
CA PRO A 211 -1.41 -9.49 -5.05
C PRO A 211 -2.83 -9.38 -4.48
N ASP A 212 -3.18 -10.30 -3.58
CA ASP A 212 -4.47 -10.30 -2.87
C ASP A 212 -4.49 -9.28 -1.74
N VAL A 213 -3.33 -9.05 -1.12
CA VAL A 213 -3.15 -8.11 0.00
C VAL A 213 -1.96 -7.20 -0.27
N PHE A 214 -2.17 -5.91 -0.10
CA PHE A 214 -1.14 -4.88 -0.14
C PHE A 214 -1.00 -4.20 1.21
N VAL A 215 0.23 -3.97 1.66
CA VAL A 215 0.56 -3.24 2.88
C VAL A 215 1.57 -2.15 2.56
N ASP A 216 1.26 -0.91 2.92
CA ASP A 216 2.14 0.24 2.74
C ASP A 216 2.58 0.79 4.10
N LEU A 217 3.90 0.84 4.34
CA LEU A 217 4.47 1.14 5.64
C LEU A 217 4.97 2.58 5.71
N HIS A 218 4.36 3.35 6.61
CA HIS A 218 4.56 4.79 6.81
C HIS A 218 4.79 5.16 8.27
N THR A 219 5.05 6.45 8.49
CA THR A 219 5.18 7.11 9.79
C THR A 219 4.25 8.32 9.86
N THR A 220 3.51 8.46 10.96
CA THR A 220 2.54 9.56 11.17
C THR A 220 3.15 10.95 11.06
N ASP A 221 2.30 11.96 10.79
CA ASP A 221 2.68 13.34 10.52
C ASP A 221 2.57 14.28 11.76
N GLY A 222 2.69 13.78 12.97
CA GLY A 222 2.97 14.62 14.12
C GLY A 222 1.82 14.96 15.07
N SER A 223 0.60 14.45 14.91
CA SER A 223 -0.45 14.55 15.95
C SER A 223 -0.04 13.76 17.21
N PHE A 224 -0.14 14.39 18.39
CA PHE A 224 0.27 13.79 19.66
C PHE A 224 -0.83 12.88 20.24
N HIS A 225 -0.93 11.66 19.75
CA HIS A 225 -1.89 10.65 20.22
C HIS A 225 -1.22 9.52 21.02
N GLY A 226 -2.01 8.67 21.67
CA GLY A 226 -1.51 7.60 22.53
C GLY A 226 -1.42 6.22 21.85
N TYR A 227 -1.47 6.13 20.55
CA TYR A 227 -1.38 4.87 19.81
C TYR A 227 0.05 4.64 19.32
N ALA A 228 0.56 3.41 19.39
CA ALA A 228 1.87 3.05 18.86
C ALA A 228 1.89 3.03 17.33
N LEU A 229 0.72 2.77 16.71
CA LEU A 229 0.54 2.71 15.27
C LEU A 229 -0.91 2.99 14.93
N THR A 230 -1.15 3.74 13.88
CA THR A 230 -2.48 3.91 13.27
C THR A 230 -2.51 3.26 11.88
N TYR A 231 -3.71 2.92 11.40
CA TYR A 231 -3.87 2.22 10.13
C TYR A 231 -5.13 2.67 9.38
N ALA A 232 -5.18 2.46 8.07
CA ALA A 232 -6.40 2.67 7.31
C ALA A 232 -6.63 1.57 6.27
N PRO A 233 -7.90 1.21 6.00
CA PRO A 233 -8.29 0.49 4.80
C PRO A 233 -8.26 1.44 3.60
N PRO A 234 -8.53 0.96 2.37
CA PRO A 234 -8.84 1.84 1.25
C PRO A 234 -10.07 2.69 1.55
N LEU A 235 -9.96 3.99 1.36
CA LEU A 235 -10.99 4.96 1.73
C LEU A 235 -11.96 5.29 0.60
N ALA A 236 -11.62 4.95 -0.66
CA ALA A 236 -12.56 5.07 -1.77
C ALA A 236 -13.81 4.22 -1.49
N PRO A 237 -15.05 4.76 -1.66
CA PRO A 237 -16.28 4.06 -1.31
C PRO A 237 -16.64 2.99 -2.34
N VAL A 238 -15.74 2.03 -2.59
CA VAL A 238 -15.89 1.00 -3.62
C VAL A 238 -15.41 -0.38 -3.16
N GLY A 239 -16.20 -1.40 -3.47
CA GLY A 239 -15.78 -2.79 -3.56
C GLY A 239 -15.81 -3.59 -2.24
N LEU A 240 -15.93 -4.90 -2.44
CA LEU A 240 -16.01 -5.90 -1.36
C LEU A 240 -14.70 -6.01 -0.57
N ALA A 241 -13.56 -5.82 -1.22
CA ALA A 241 -12.24 -5.93 -0.58
C ALA A 241 -12.01 -4.82 0.46
N SER A 242 -12.44 -3.58 0.17
CA SER A 242 -12.37 -2.47 1.13
C SER A 242 -13.26 -2.72 2.35
N ALA A 243 -14.48 -3.21 2.13
CA ALA A 243 -15.39 -3.59 3.21
C ALA A 243 -14.82 -4.75 4.05
N PHE A 244 -14.29 -5.79 3.41
CA PHE A 244 -13.65 -6.92 4.10
C PHE A 244 -12.45 -6.45 4.94
N THR A 245 -11.62 -5.57 4.40
CA THR A 245 -10.47 -4.99 5.12
C THR A 245 -10.95 -4.27 6.37
N ARG A 246 -11.88 -3.33 6.23
CA ARG A 246 -12.38 -2.48 7.32
C ARG A 246 -13.14 -3.27 8.39
N ASP A 247 -14.08 -4.12 7.96
CA ASP A 247 -15.09 -4.68 8.87
C ASP A 247 -14.70 -6.08 9.40
N SER A 248 -13.77 -6.78 8.74
CA SER A 248 -13.40 -8.15 9.11
C SER A 248 -11.94 -8.31 9.50
N LEU A 249 -11.00 -7.66 8.81
CA LEU A 249 -9.58 -7.89 9.01
C LEU A 249 -8.99 -6.96 10.07
N LEU A 250 -9.18 -5.65 9.93
CA LEU A 250 -8.61 -4.63 10.82
C LEU A 250 -9.10 -4.74 12.28
N PRO A 251 -10.37 -5.06 12.61
CA PRO A 251 -10.79 -5.24 14.00
C PRO A 251 -10.07 -6.40 14.71
N VAL A 252 -9.84 -7.51 14.00
CA VAL A 252 -9.09 -8.66 14.53
C VAL A 252 -7.62 -8.31 14.71
N LEU A 253 -7.03 -7.64 13.73
CA LEU A 253 -5.64 -7.16 13.78
C LEU A 253 -5.44 -6.25 14.99
N ARG A 254 -6.31 -5.25 15.21
CA ARG A 254 -6.27 -4.35 16.35
C ARG A 254 -6.34 -5.11 17.69
N ALA A 255 -7.23 -6.09 17.80
CA ALA A 255 -7.33 -6.91 19.00
C ALA A 255 -6.04 -7.70 19.26
N ARG A 256 -5.42 -8.27 18.22
CA ARG A 256 -4.16 -9.02 18.35
C ARG A 256 -2.99 -8.13 18.72
N MET A 257 -2.85 -6.95 18.11
CA MET A 257 -1.81 -5.99 18.46
C MET A 257 -1.85 -5.67 19.96
N ARG A 258 -3.03 -5.42 20.51
CA ARG A 258 -3.19 -5.17 21.94
C ARG A 258 -2.90 -6.39 22.80
N THR A 259 -3.49 -7.56 22.48
CA THR A 259 -3.45 -8.73 23.39
C THR A 259 -2.17 -9.53 23.30
N ARG A 260 -1.51 -9.57 22.13
CA ARG A 260 -0.28 -10.37 21.92
C ARG A 260 0.99 -9.56 22.02
N HIS A 261 0.92 -8.26 21.67
CA HIS A 261 2.10 -7.40 21.54
C HIS A 261 2.08 -6.19 22.47
N SER A 262 0.98 -5.95 23.18
CA SER A 262 0.82 -4.78 24.08
C SER A 262 0.97 -3.43 23.35
N PHE A 263 0.59 -3.38 22.06
CA PHE A 263 0.55 -2.16 21.26
C PHE A 263 -0.91 -1.73 21.05
N GLU A 264 -1.25 -0.53 21.52
CA GLU A 264 -2.53 0.09 21.19
C GLU A 264 -2.46 0.68 19.77
N THR A 265 -3.45 0.34 18.96
CA THR A 265 -3.57 0.81 17.57
C THR A 265 -4.96 1.35 17.31
N PHE A 266 -5.11 2.23 16.31
CA PHE A 266 -6.39 2.85 15.96
C PHE A 266 -6.47 3.18 14.46
N ASP A 267 -7.67 3.57 14.02
CA ASP A 267 -7.88 4.09 12.68
C ASP A 267 -7.09 5.38 12.48
N TYR A 268 -6.38 5.47 11.34
CA TYR A 268 -5.54 6.63 11.02
C TYR A 268 -6.34 7.92 10.97
N GLY A 269 -5.77 8.96 11.55
CA GLY A 269 -6.32 10.30 11.53
C GLY A 269 -5.45 11.30 12.28
N ASN A 270 -5.92 12.54 12.28
CA ASN A 270 -5.32 13.65 12.99
C ASN A 270 -6.40 14.43 13.75
N PHE A 271 -6.00 15.11 14.81
CA PHE A 271 -6.89 15.97 15.57
C PHE A 271 -7.40 17.12 14.68
N ASN A 272 -8.74 17.32 14.64
CA ASN A 272 -9.43 18.29 13.77
C ASN A 272 -9.06 18.21 12.28
N GLY A 273 -8.47 17.09 11.84
CA GLY A 273 -7.98 16.93 10.47
C GLY A 273 -6.71 17.71 10.15
N THR A 274 -5.98 18.20 11.15
CA THR A 274 -4.72 18.93 11.00
C THR A 274 -3.57 18.17 11.65
N TYR A 275 -2.36 18.33 11.11
CA TYR A 275 -1.16 17.65 11.59
C TYR A 275 -0.52 18.28 12.84
N SER A 276 -0.96 19.48 13.23
CA SER A 276 -0.29 20.30 14.23
C SER A 276 -1.01 20.43 15.57
N ASP A 277 -2.15 19.74 15.75
CA ASP A 277 -2.91 19.89 16.98
C ASP A 277 -2.28 19.14 18.15
N SER A 278 -2.12 19.86 19.24
CA SER A 278 -1.71 19.31 20.52
C SER A 278 -2.93 19.04 21.40
N SER A 279 -2.74 18.16 22.38
CA SER A 279 -3.74 17.86 23.42
C SER A 279 -4.13 19.08 24.27
N THR A 280 -3.41 20.19 24.16
CA THR A 280 -3.69 21.45 24.86
C THR A 280 -4.75 22.28 24.15
N ASP A 281 -5.11 21.96 22.91
CA ASP A 281 -6.20 22.63 22.19
C ASP A 281 -7.55 22.19 22.75
N THR A 282 -8.21 23.10 23.47
CA THR A 282 -9.56 22.88 24.03
C THR A 282 -10.66 22.92 22.98
N THR A 283 -10.36 23.29 21.74
CA THR A 283 -11.30 23.34 20.61
C THR A 283 -11.37 22.05 19.82
N THR A 284 -10.47 21.09 20.08
CA THR A 284 -10.45 19.78 19.41
C THR A 284 -11.77 19.05 19.58
N ARG A 285 -12.45 18.72 18.46
CA ARG A 285 -13.76 18.06 18.43
C ARG A 285 -13.81 16.85 17.51
N ALA A 286 -12.81 16.64 16.68
CA ALA A 286 -12.78 15.64 15.63
C ALA A 286 -11.44 14.92 15.54
N TRP A 287 -11.52 13.67 15.12
CA TRP A 287 -10.41 12.86 14.64
C TRP A 287 -10.72 12.52 13.19
N ALA A 288 -9.91 12.98 12.23
CA ALA A 288 -10.20 12.86 10.81
C ALA A 288 -9.09 12.17 10.04
N THR A 289 -9.47 11.20 9.20
CA THR A 289 -8.57 10.46 8.31
C THR A 289 -8.07 11.31 7.14
N TYR A 290 -7.23 10.72 6.28
CA TYR A 290 -6.66 11.38 5.10
C TYR A 290 -7.61 11.28 3.88
N ASP A 291 -7.13 11.72 2.73
CA ASP A 291 -7.84 11.80 1.46
C ASP A 291 -8.10 10.41 0.83
N HIS A 292 -9.28 10.20 0.25
CA HIS A 292 -9.73 8.96 -0.39
C HIS A 292 -9.22 8.74 -1.81
N ARG A 293 -8.62 9.77 -2.43
CA ARG A 293 -8.27 9.74 -3.86
C ARG A 293 -7.21 8.68 -4.18
N PRO A 294 -7.28 8.03 -5.35
CA PRO A 294 -6.38 6.93 -5.72
C PRO A 294 -4.95 7.36 -6.10
N ARG A 295 -4.62 8.65 -6.02
CA ARG A 295 -3.21 9.09 -6.05
C ARG A 295 -2.37 8.46 -4.93
N PHE A 296 -3.01 8.04 -3.85
CA PHE A 296 -2.41 7.32 -2.72
C PHE A 296 -2.43 5.80 -2.98
N GLY A 297 -1.31 5.11 -2.71
CA GLY A 297 -1.14 3.70 -3.04
C GLY A 297 -2.20 2.78 -2.44
N THR A 298 -2.52 2.91 -1.16
CA THR A 298 -3.53 2.10 -0.49
C THR A 298 -4.92 2.27 -1.13
N ASN A 299 -5.32 3.50 -1.44
CA ASN A 299 -6.60 3.79 -2.09
C ASN A 299 -6.64 3.28 -3.53
N TYR A 300 -5.52 3.42 -4.26
CA TYR A 300 -5.37 2.91 -5.63
C TYR A 300 -5.55 1.39 -5.68
N VAL A 301 -4.89 0.68 -4.77
CA VAL A 301 -4.99 -0.79 -4.71
C VAL A 301 -6.40 -1.23 -4.32
N GLY A 302 -7.06 -0.50 -3.42
CA GLY A 302 -8.48 -0.70 -3.11
C GLY A 302 -9.39 -0.52 -4.32
N LEU A 303 -9.12 0.50 -5.16
CA LEU A 303 -9.86 0.74 -6.40
C LEU A 303 -9.65 -0.38 -7.45
N ARG A 304 -8.52 -1.10 -7.38
CA ARG A 304 -8.28 -2.34 -8.15
C ARG A 304 -9.06 -3.55 -7.60
N GLY A 305 -9.80 -3.40 -6.49
CA GLY A 305 -10.58 -4.47 -5.86
C GLY A 305 -9.73 -5.42 -5.00
N ARG A 306 -8.58 -4.99 -4.50
CA ARG A 306 -7.70 -5.78 -3.63
C ARG A 306 -7.75 -5.28 -2.19
N VAL A 307 -7.46 -6.16 -1.24
CA VAL A 307 -7.25 -5.79 0.16
C VAL A 307 -6.01 -4.90 0.23
N ALA A 308 -6.13 -3.76 0.88
CA ALA A 308 -5.00 -2.87 1.10
C ALA A 308 -5.04 -2.28 2.50
N ILE A 309 -3.86 -2.09 3.10
CA ILE A 309 -3.70 -1.59 4.47
C ILE A 309 -2.60 -0.55 4.49
N LEU A 310 -2.96 0.67 4.90
CA LEU A 310 -2.01 1.69 5.30
C LEU A 310 -1.56 1.40 6.74
N SER A 311 -0.26 1.46 7.01
CA SER A 311 0.34 1.36 8.33
C SER A 311 1.11 2.63 8.63
N GLU A 312 0.83 3.28 9.76
CA GLU A 312 1.40 4.56 10.16
C GLU A 312 1.96 4.44 11.58
N ALA A 313 3.26 4.15 11.70
CA ALA A 313 3.92 4.11 13.00
C ALA A 313 3.97 5.50 13.65
N TYR A 314 3.87 5.56 14.98
CA TYR A 314 3.80 6.83 15.69
C TYR A 314 5.13 7.58 15.67
N SER A 315 5.19 8.69 14.93
CA SER A 315 6.43 9.45 14.69
C SER A 315 7.18 9.88 15.98
N HIS A 316 6.46 10.15 17.07
CA HIS A 316 7.05 10.59 18.33
C HIS A 316 7.56 9.46 19.23
N ASP A 317 7.28 8.19 18.89
CA ASP A 317 7.89 7.06 19.59
C ASP A 317 9.39 6.92 19.24
N PRO A 318 10.23 6.40 20.16
CA PRO A 318 11.60 6.05 19.84
C PRO A 318 11.70 5.12 18.64
N PHE A 319 12.75 5.25 17.84
CA PHE A 319 12.94 4.52 16.58
C PHE A 319 12.80 2.99 16.76
N GLU A 320 13.41 2.43 17.82
CA GLU A 320 13.26 1.01 18.16
C GLU A 320 11.80 0.60 18.37
N ARG A 321 11.02 1.42 19.09
CA ARG A 321 9.61 1.12 19.37
C ARG A 321 8.77 1.16 18.09
N ARG A 322 9.05 2.10 17.17
CA ARG A 322 8.39 2.15 15.85
C ARG A 322 8.70 0.91 15.03
N ILE A 323 9.97 0.47 14.98
CA ILE A 323 10.36 -0.78 14.30
C ILE A 323 9.60 -1.97 14.90
N ARG A 324 9.55 -2.11 16.23
CA ARG A 324 8.89 -3.22 16.91
C ARG A 324 7.37 -3.24 16.68
N SER A 325 6.71 -2.09 16.71
CA SER A 325 5.26 -2.01 16.45
C SER A 325 4.92 -2.33 14.99
N THR A 326 5.71 -1.83 14.04
CA THR A 326 5.55 -2.13 12.61
C THR A 326 5.84 -3.61 12.31
N TYR A 327 6.90 -4.17 12.88
CA TYR A 327 7.22 -5.60 12.79
C TYR A 327 6.05 -6.48 13.25
N ALA A 328 5.53 -6.21 14.46
CA ALA A 328 4.40 -6.96 15.02
C ALA A 328 3.15 -6.82 14.15
N PHE A 329 2.88 -5.61 13.65
CA PHE A 329 1.72 -5.32 12.81
C PHE A 329 1.77 -6.10 11.49
N VAL A 330 2.89 -6.08 10.78
CA VAL A 330 3.05 -6.83 9.53
C VAL A 330 3.00 -8.33 9.80
N ARG A 331 3.65 -8.84 10.86
CA ARG A 331 3.61 -10.26 11.23
C ARG A 331 2.17 -10.75 11.46
N GLU A 332 1.35 -9.98 12.16
CA GLU A 332 -0.07 -10.33 12.36
C GLU A 332 -0.89 -10.24 11.07
N ILE A 333 -0.60 -9.31 10.16
CA ILE A 333 -1.23 -9.27 8.83
C ILE A 333 -0.91 -10.54 8.04
N LEU A 334 0.35 -10.97 8.00
CA LEU A 334 0.76 -12.20 7.30
C LEU A 334 0.06 -13.43 7.91
N SER A 335 -0.01 -13.51 9.24
CA SER A 335 -0.73 -14.58 9.95
C SER A 335 -2.22 -14.58 9.62
N LEU A 336 -2.86 -13.41 9.61
CA LEU A 336 -4.27 -13.27 9.24
C LEU A 336 -4.53 -13.60 7.77
N ALA A 337 -3.62 -13.24 6.87
CA ALA A 337 -3.73 -13.59 5.46
C ALA A 337 -3.67 -15.12 5.27
N ALA A 338 -2.79 -15.80 6.00
CA ALA A 338 -2.71 -17.26 6.02
C ALA A 338 -4.01 -17.90 6.57
N GLU A 339 -4.50 -17.43 7.72
CA GLU A 339 -5.72 -17.94 8.36
C GLU A 339 -7.00 -17.65 7.55
N ARG A 340 -7.04 -16.55 6.82
CA ARG A 340 -8.17 -16.07 6.01
C ARG A 340 -8.02 -16.36 4.51
N SER A 341 -7.12 -17.29 4.14
CA SER A 341 -6.83 -17.60 2.74
C SER A 341 -8.06 -17.91 1.91
N ALA A 342 -9.01 -18.70 2.45
CA ALA A 342 -10.28 -19.01 1.79
C ALA A 342 -11.15 -17.76 1.57
N SER A 343 -11.21 -16.84 2.54
CA SER A 343 -11.96 -15.58 2.41
C SER A 343 -11.33 -14.64 1.38
N LEU A 344 -9.99 -14.55 1.35
CA LEU A 344 -9.25 -13.78 0.36
C LEU A 344 -9.45 -14.36 -1.04
N ALA A 345 -9.36 -15.68 -1.18
CA ALA A 345 -9.62 -16.37 -2.45
C ALA A 345 -11.05 -16.15 -2.96
N ALA A 346 -12.05 -16.03 -2.08
CA ALA A 346 -13.43 -15.75 -2.45
C ALA A 346 -13.64 -14.32 -3.01
N LEU A 347 -12.78 -13.36 -2.69
CA LEU A 347 -12.81 -12.00 -3.27
C LEU A 347 -12.34 -11.98 -4.73
N GLY A 348 -11.41 -12.88 -5.11
CA GLY A 348 -10.79 -12.92 -6.42
C GLY A 348 -11.79 -13.07 -7.58
N PRO A 349 -12.70 -14.06 -7.60
CA PRO A 349 -13.68 -14.25 -8.68
C PRO A 349 -14.61 -13.05 -8.87
N ALA A 350 -15.08 -12.43 -7.77
CA ALA A 350 -15.94 -11.26 -7.84
C ALA A 350 -15.20 -10.06 -8.48
N THR A 351 -13.93 -9.90 -8.17
CA THR A 351 -13.06 -8.87 -8.75
C THR A 351 -12.68 -9.21 -10.21
N ALA A 352 -12.36 -10.47 -10.50
CA ALA A 352 -11.95 -10.91 -11.84
C ALA A 352 -13.08 -10.79 -12.88
N ALA A 353 -14.34 -11.03 -12.48
CA ALA A 353 -15.50 -10.87 -13.35
C ALA A 353 -15.69 -9.39 -13.79
N GLY A 354 -15.18 -8.45 -13.03
CA GLY A 354 -15.39 -7.03 -13.24
C GLY A 354 -16.83 -6.57 -12.94
N PRO A 355 -17.08 -5.28 -12.99
CA PRO A 355 -18.41 -4.74 -12.80
C PRO A 355 -19.30 -5.00 -14.02
N MET A 356 -20.59 -5.14 -13.79
CA MET A 356 -21.57 -5.19 -14.89
C MET A 356 -21.81 -3.78 -15.45
N PRO A 357 -22.01 -3.63 -16.77
CA PRO A 357 -22.55 -2.39 -17.33
C PRO A 357 -23.85 -2.01 -16.65
N GLY A 358 -24.05 -0.72 -16.37
CA GLY A 358 -25.17 -0.20 -15.58
C GLY A 358 -24.93 -0.19 -14.05
N ALA A 359 -23.86 -0.83 -13.56
CA ALA A 359 -23.49 -0.69 -12.15
C ALA A 359 -23.11 0.76 -11.83
N ARG A 360 -23.47 1.23 -10.63
CA ARG A 360 -23.13 2.57 -10.15
C ARG A 360 -21.77 2.55 -9.49
N VAL A 361 -20.93 3.51 -9.82
CA VAL A 361 -19.57 3.66 -9.29
C VAL A 361 -19.35 5.11 -8.86
N ALA A 362 -18.84 5.29 -7.65
CA ALA A 362 -18.45 6.61 -7.16
C ALA A 362 -17.19 7.11 -7.89
N VAL A 363 -17.27 8.29 -8.48
CA VAL A 363 -16.13 9.01 -9.10
C VAL A 363 -15.76 10.28 -8.33
N ARG A 364 -16.59 10.68 -7.36
CA ARG A 364 -16.26 11.66 -6.31
C ARG A 364 -16.79 11.16 -4.99
N ALA A 365 -16.09 11.48 -3.92
CA ALA A 365 -16.54 11.17 -2.59
C ALA A 365 -16.38 12.35 -1.62
N ARG A 366 -17.02 12.27 -0.49
CA ARG A 366 -16.93 13.25 0.60
C ARG A 366 -16.67 12.54 1.92
N LEU A 367 -15.85 13.15 2.74
CA LEU A 367 -15.57 12.67 4.09
C LEU A 367 -16.86 12.74 4.94
N THR A 368 -17.12 11.67 5.68
CA THR A 368 -18.25 11.57 6.61
C THR A 368 -17.81 10.95 7.93
N SER A 369 -18.60 11.20 8.98
CA SER A 369 -18.30 10.69 10.31
C SER A 369 -18.99 9.36 10.59
N THR A 370 -18.46 8.62 11.57
CA THR A 370 -19.23 7.58 12.25
C THR A 370 -20.40 8.20 13.01
N PRO A 371 -21.48 7.44 13.27
CA PRO A 371 -22.60 7.92 14.09
C PRO A 371 -22.25 8.04 15.59
N PHE A 372 -21.05 7.58 16.00
CA PHE A 372 -20.62 7.53 17.39
C PHE A 372 -19.32 8.31 17.59
N THR A 373 -19.12 8.85 18.80
CA THR A 373 -17.83 9.36 19.24
C THR A 373 -16.95 8.23 19.74
N ALA A 374 -15.61 8.42 19.68
CA ALA A 374 -14.64 7.54 20.29
C ALA A 374 -13.75 8.30 21.28
N LEU A 375 -13.25 7.60 22.27
CA LEU A 375 -12.22 8.13 23.18
C LEU A 375 -10.85 7.98 22.53
N VAL A 376 -10.27 9.12 22.18
CA VAL A 376 -8.91 9.19 21.59
C VAL A 376 -7.97 9.74 22.64
N PRO A 377 -6.91 8.99 23.03
CA PRO A 377 -5.89 9.48 23.95
C PRO A 377 -5.03 10.54 23.25
N ALA A 378 -5.02 11.75 23.79
CA ALA A 378 -4.17 12.84 23.36
C ALA A 378 -3.08 13.08 24.41
N GLU A 379 -1.81 13.12 23.98
CA GLU A 379 -0.68 13.36 24.86
C GLU A 379 -0.66 14.82 25.31
N GLU A 380 -0.39 15.04 26.58
CA GLU A 380 -0.26 16.38 27.16
C GLU A 380 1.16 16.91 26.93
N LEU A 381 1.25 18.06 26.28
CA LEU A 381 2.50 18.81 26.16
C LEU A 381 2.58 19.87 27.26
N GLN A 382 3.75 20.00 27.89
CA GLN A 382 4.02 20.99 28.92
C GLN A 382 4.89 22.12 28.37
N ARG A 383 4.43 23.36 28.50
CA ARG A 383 5.27 24.54 28.26
C ARG A 383 6.36 24.63 29.34
N THR A 384 7.60 24.84 28.94
CA THR A 384 8.76 24.84 29.84
C THR A 384 9.15 26.24 30.31
N GLY A 385 8.67 27.30 29.65
CA GLY A 385 9.15 28.66 29.85
C GLY A 385 10.51 28.93 29.19
N ASP A 386 11.21 27.91 28.74
CA ASP A 386 12.46 28.01 27.99
C ASP A 386 12.19 27.84 26.49
N SER A 387 12.23 28.95 25.75
CA SER A 387 12.00 28.96 24.31
C SER A 387 13.18 28.38 23.51
N SER A 388 14.31 28.07 24.14
CA SER A 388 15.44 27.42 23.47
C SER A 388 15.32 25.90 23.47
N LEU A 389 14.48 25.32 24.34
CA LEU A 389 14.28 23.87 24.42
C LEU A 389 13.71 23.33 23.10
N THR A 390 14.39 22.34 22.55
CA THR A 390 13.95 21.58 21.38
C THR A 390 14.01 20.10 21.69
N GLU A 391 12.89 19.41 21.52
CA GLU A 391 12.80 17.94 21.47
C GLU A 391 12.39 17.50 20.07
N PRO A 392 12.89 16.38 19.54
CA PRO A 392 12.50 15.89 18.22
C PRO A 392 10.97 15.75 18.10
N GLY A 393 10.40 16.37 17.08
CA GLY A 393 8.96 16.33 16.83
C GLY A 393 8.08 17.12 17.79
N VAL A 394 8.62 17.87 18.74
CA VAL A 394 7.85 18.65 19.73
C VAL A 394 7.94 20.15 19.41
N PRO A 395 6.85 20.93 19.53
CA PRO A 395 6.90 22.36 19.34
C PRO A 395 7.91 23.03 20.28
N ARG A 396 8.66 23.98 19.76
CA ARG A 396 9.72 24.70 20.51
C ARG A 396 9.20 25.27 21.82
N GLY A 397 9.97 25.11 22.90
CA GLY A 397 9.59 25.55 24.26
C GLY A 397 8.53 24.67 24.94
N GLN A 398 8.27 23.52 24.40
CA GLN A 398 7.42 22.49 24.99
C GLN A 398 8.19 21.19 25.15
N ARG A 399 7.68 20.31 26.02
CA ARG A 399 8.15 18.94 26.19
C ARG A 399 6.99 17.97 26.31
N ARG A 400 7.21 16.72 25.94
CA ARG A 400 6.28 15.63 26.15
C ARG A 400 6.22 15.30 27.65
N THR A 401 5.02 15.01 28.15
CA THR A 401 4.84 14.63 29.55
C THR A 401 4.68 13.13 29.76
N GLY A 402 4.42 12.36 28.70
CA GLY A 402 4.04 10.96 28.78
C GLY A 402 2.65 10.73 29.43
N ARG A 403 1.90 11.80 29.72
CA ARG A 403 0.54 11.72 30.25
C ARG A 403 -0.45 11.90 29.11
N TYR A 404 -1.55 11.16 29.17
CA TYR A 404 -2.57 11.18 28.14
C TYR A 404 -3.92 11.59 28.72
N ARG A 405 -4.63 12.44 28.01
CA ARG A 405 -6.00 12.80 28.28
C ARG A 405 -6.90 12.18 27.22
N SER A 406 -7.92 11.44 27.63
CA SER A 406 -8.92 10.90 26.70
C SER A 406 -9.88 12.00 26.25
N LEU A 407 -9.96 12.23 24.95
CA LEU A 407 -10.88 13.15 24.30
C LEU A 407 -12.02 12.36 23.68
N SER A 408 -13.28 12.77 23.92
CA SER A 408 -14.44 12.23 23.22
C SER A 408 -14.60 12.98 21.90
N LEU A 409 -14.25 12.34 20.80
CA LEU A 409 -14.18 12.97 19.47
C LEU A 409 -15.13 12.32 18.48
N THR A 410 -15.67 13.11 17.57
CA THR A 410 -16.32 12.62 16.36
C THR A 410 -15.27 12.06 15.42
N ILE A 411 -15.47 10.83 14.94
CA ILE A 411 -14.52 10.13 14.07
C ILE A 411 -14.96 10.25 12.61
N TYR A 412 -14.11 10.85 11.80
CA TYR A 412 -14.26 10.97 10.34
C TYR A 412 -13.27 9.98 9.67
N ASP A 413 -13.70 8.74 9.48
CA ASP A 413 -12.87 7.62 9.02
C ASP A 413 -13.34 7.00 7.69
N ARG A 414 -14.37 7.56 7.07
CA ARG A 414 -15.01 7.00 5.88
C ARG A 414 -15.44 8.07 4.89
N PHE A 415 -15.65 7.63 3.68
CA PHE A 415 -16.15 8.47 2.60
C PHE A 415 -17.44 7.89 2.03
N GLU A 416 -18.36 8.79 1.66
CA GLU A 416 -19.59 8.48 0.96
C GLU A 416 -19.53 9.01 -0.47
N PRO A 417 -20.23 8.36 -1.43
CA PRO A 417 -20.33 8.89 -2.79
C PRO A 417 -20.90 10.32 -2.81
N ALA A 418 -20.19 11.22 -3.47
CA ALA A 418 -20.67 12.58 -3.77
C ALA A 418 -21.13 12.70 -5.23
N LEU A 419 -20.55 11.89 -6.13
CA LEU A 419 -20.98 11.73 -7.51
C LEU A 419 -20.78 10.26 -7.91
N GLU A 420 -21.87 9.65 -8.37
CA GLU A 420 -21.84 8.31 -8.97
C GLU A 420 -22.18 8.36 -10.45
N VAL A 421 -21.59 7.46 -11.21
CA VAL A 421 -21.87 7.27 -12.62
C VAL A 421 -22.33 5.84 -12.87
N GLU A 422 -23.23 5.67 -13.84
CA GLU A 422 -23.53 4.34 -14.39
C GLU A 422 -22.46 3.94 -15.38
N LEU A 423 -21.90 2.74 -15.19
CA LEU A 423 -20.87 2.22 -16.09
C LEU A 423 -21.45 1.97 -17.49
N PRO A 424 -20.88 2.57 -18.55
CA PRO A 424 -21.26 2.22 -19.91
C PRO A 424 -20.78 0.80 -20.26
N VAL A 425 -21.13 0.28 -21.41
CA VAL A 425 -20.58 -0.98 -21.92
C VAL A 425 -19.07 -0.88 -22.16
N ALA A 426 -18.64 0.27 -22.65
CA ALA A 426 -17.23 0.60 -22.88
C ALA A 426 -17.04 2.11 -22.99
N TYR A 427 -15.79 2.57 -22.93
CA TYR A 427 -15.39 3.90 -23.37
C TYR A 427 -14.77 3.83 -24.75
N ALA A 428 -15.02 4.85 -25.58
CA ALA A 428 -14.42 5.03 -26.90
C ALA A 428 -13.54 6.28 -26.89
N ILE A 429 -12.28 6.13 -27.33
CA ILE A 429 -11.25 7.17 -27.31
C ILE A 429 -10.66 7.30 -28.70
N ASP A 430 -10.35 8.52 -29.15
CA ASP A 430 -9.70 8.77 -30.41
C ASP A 430 -8.35 8.01 -30.51
N PRO A 431 -8.05 7.33 -31.62
CA PRO A 431 -6.82 6.56 -31.79
C PRO A 431 -5.54 7.40 -31.73
N SER A 432 -5.62 8.72 -31.94
CA SER A 432 -4.48 9.64 -31.81
C SER A 432 -4.04 9.88 -30.35
N ARG A 433 -4.91 9.61 -29.36
CA ARG A 433 -4.63 9.79 -27.94
C ARG A 433 -3.75 8.66 -27.39
N THR A 434 -2.53 8.59 -27.90
CA THR A 434 -1.54 7.58 -27.51
C THR A 434 -1.09 7.73 -26.07
N ASP A 435 -1.07 8.94 -25.54
CA ASP A 435 -0.81 9.28 -24.14
C ASP A 435 -1.81 8.58 -23.18
N VAL A 436 -3.10 8.74 -23.43
CA VAL A 436 -4.17 8.10 -22.66
C VAL A 436 -4.09 6.57 -22.79
N GLN A 437 -3.83 6.04 -24.00
CA GLN A 437 -3.67 4.61 -24.21
C GLN A 437 -2.51 4.04 -23.40
N GLN A 438 -1.36 4.71 -23.39
CA GLN A 438 -0.19 4.28 -22.63
C GLN A 438 -0.46 4.32 -21.13
N ALA A 439 -1.13 5.37 -20.62
CA ALA A 439 -1.54 5.43 -19.23
C ALA A 439 -2.44 4.24 -18.85
N LEU A 440 -3.50 3.96 -19.62
CA LEU A 440 -4.40 2.82 -19.36
C LEU A 440 -3.66 1.48 -19.37
N LEU A 441 -2.77 1.27 -20.33
CA LEU A 441 -1.96 0.05 -20.42
C LEU A 441 -0.97 -0.06 -19.25
N ALA A 442 -0.39 1.05 -18.77
CA ALA A 442 0.48 1.05 -17.59
C ALA A 442 -0.27 0.57 -16.34
N HIS A 443 -1.53 0.96 -16.20
CA HIS A 443 -2.42 0.46 -15.14
C HIS A 443 -2.81 -1.02 -15.28
N GLY A 444 -2.58 -1.64 -16.43
CA GLY A 444 -3.00 -3.02 -16.72
C GLY A 444 -4.44 -3.13 -17.26
N ILE A 445 -5.06 -2.01 -17.58
CA ILE A 445 -6.42 -1.97 -18.13
C ILE A 445 -6.42 -2.58 -19.54
N VAL A 446 -7.39 -3.46 -19.81
CA VAL A 446 -7.57 -4.06 -21.12
C VAL A 446 -8.08 -3.00 -22.10
N VAL A 447 -7.34 -2.82 -23.17
CA VAL A 447 -7.63 -1.86 -24.24
C VAL A 447 -7.74 -2.62 -25.56
N GLU A 448 -8.76 -2.33 -26.35
CA GLU A 448 -9.02 -2.96 -27.63
C GLU A 448 -9.05 -1.91 -28.76
N ARG A 449 -8.91 -2.33 -30.01
CA ARG A 449 -9.10 -1.46 -31.19
C ARG A 449 -10.18 -2.02 -32.11
N LEU A 450 -11.03 -1.13 -32.61
CA LEU A 450 -11.98 -1.46 -33.67
C LEU A 450 -11.26 -1.82 -34.98
N ARG A 451 -11.68 -2.92 -35.61
CA ARG A 451 -11.15 -3.38 -36.90
C ARG A 451 -11.92 -2.83 -38.12
N ALA A 452 -13.12 -2.32 -37.89
CA ALA A 452 -13.98 -1.75 -38.92
C ALA A 452 -14.78 -0.58 -38.36
N PRO A 453 -15.20 0.37 -39.19
CA PRO A 453 -16.08 1.45 -38.78
C PRO A 453 -17.38 0.89 -38.19
N THR A 454 -17.88 1.47 -37.13
CA THR A 454 -19.04 0.97 -36.41
C THR A 454 -19.95 2.11 -35.99
N MET A 455 -21.23 2.04 -36.38
CA MET A 455 -22.25 2.98 -35.88
C MET A 455 -22.67 2.59 -34.46
N ILE A 456 -22.67 3.56 -33.55
CA ILE A 456 -23.08 3.34 -32.16
C ILE A 456 -24.00 4.45 -31.66
N ASP A 457 -24.78 4.11 -30.63
CA ASP A 457 -25.37 5.11 -29.76
C ASP A 457 -24.35 5.39 -28.64
N ALA A 458 -23.90 6.63 -28.57
CA ALA A 458 -22.89 7.08 -27.63
C ALA A 458 -23.43 8.19 -26.73
N ALA A 459 -23.06 8.20 -25.47
CA ALA A 459 -23.16 9.41 -24.66
C ALA A 459 -21.86 10.21 -24.78
N VAL A 460 -22.00 11.49 -25.11
CA VAL A 460 -20.90 12.46 -25.20
C VAL A 460 -21.05 13.52 -24.13
N PHE A 461 -19.93 13.95 -23.56
CA PHE A 461 -19.91 14.97 -22.51
C PHE A 461 -19.58 16.33 -23.10
N THR A 462 -20.44 17.31 -22.85
CA THR A 462 -20.19 18.71 -23.21
C THR A 462 -19.72 19.47 -21.99
N VAL A 463 -18.58 20.10 -22.08
CA VAL A 463 -17.96 20.89 -21.00
C VAL A 463 -18.76 22.18 -20.77
N ASP A 464 -19.31 22.39 -19.60
CA ASP A 464 -19.98 23.63 -19.20
C ASP A 464 -19.03 24.59 -18.50
N SER A 465 -18.15 24.07 -17.64
CA SER A 465 -17.13 24.88 -16.94
C SER A 465 -15.90 24.06 -16.59
N VAL A 466 -14.78 24.75 -16.47
CA VAL A 466 -13.49 24.20 -16.02
C VAL A 466 -12.95 25.10 -14.93
N THR A 467 -12.46 24.51 -13.83
CA THR A 467 -11.62 25.22 -12.86
C THR A 467 -10.25 24.60 -12.85
N ARG A 468 -9.24 25.43 -12.64
CA ARG A 468 -7.83 25.03 -12.55
C ARG A 468 -7.26 25.50 -11.22
N SER A 469 -6.49 24.66 -10.54
CA SER A 469 -5.82 25.06 -9.31
C SER A 469 -4.88 26.24 -9.55
N ARG A 470 -4.74 27.13 -8.56
CA ARG A 470 -3.81 28.26 -8.62
C ARG A 470 -2.38 27.89 -8.23
N ARG A 471 -2.21 26.73 -7.59
CA ARG A 471 -0.93 26.22 -7.12
C ARG A 471 -0.57 24.97 -7.88
N ILE A 472 0.70 24.84 -8.22
CA ILE A 472 1.27 23.61 -8.77
C ILE A 472 1.30 22.57 -7.64
N PHE A 473 0.84 21.36 -7.97
CA PHE A 473 0.93 20.20 -7.10
C PHE A 473 1.49 19.02 -7.90
N GLN A 474 2.62 18.47 -7.46
CA GLN A 474 3.30 17.37 -8.15
C GLN A 474 3.53 17.64 -9.65
N GLY A 475 3.97 18.85 -9.99
CA GLY A 475 4.22 19.29 -11.37
C GLY A 475 2.97 19.73 -12.16
N HIS A 476 1.77 19.62 -11.62
CA HIS A 476 0.50 19.84 -12.31
C HIS A 476 -0.32 20.98 -11.71
N TYR A 477 -1.10 21.66 -12.56
CA TYR A 477 -2.24 22.46 -12.15
C TYR A 477 -3.49 21.59 -12.25
N GLU A 478 -4.01 21.11 -11.12
CA GLU A 478 -5.15 20.20 -11.10
C GLU A 478 -6.40 20.84 -11.73
N ASN A 479 -7.03 20.14 -12.66
CA ASN A 479 -8.29 20.55 -13.28
C ASN A 479 -9.48 19.89 -12.59
N ARG A 480 -10.62 20.61 -12.62
CA ARG A 480 -11.95 20.06 -12.35
C ARG A 480 -12.90 20.55 -13.42
N VAL A 481 -13.75 19.65 -13.87
CA VAL A 481 -14.68 19.86 -14.98
C VAL A 481 -16.10 19.60 -14.48
N TRP A 482 -17.03 20.36 -15.03
CA TRP A 482 -18.47 20.13 -14.93
C TRP A 482 -19.08 20.25 -16.30
N GLY A 483 -20.11 19.43 -16.56
CA GLY A 483 -20.78 19.42 -17.85
C GLY A 483 -22.02 18.54 -17.85
N ARG A 484 -22.47 18.22 -19.04
CA ARG A 484 -23.67 17.41 -19.25
C ARG A 484 -23.45 16.34 -20.30
N TRP A 485 -24.06 15.21 -20.08
CA TRP A 485 -24.09 14.11 -21.05
C TRP A 485 -25.26 14.26 -22.01
N GLY A 486 -25.02 14.01 -23.29
CA GLY A 486 -26.04 13.95 -24.32
C GLY A 486 -25.87 12.69 -25.19
N THR A 487 -26.96 12.06 -25.60
CA THR A 487 -26.91 10.87 -26.47
C THR A 487 -26.88 11.28 -27.93
N VAL A 488 -25.93 10.70 -28.68
CA VAL A 488 -25.78 10.93 -30.12
C VAL A 488 -25.55 9.60 -30.84
N ARG A 489 -26.01 9.50 -32.08
CA ARG A 489 -25.65 8.40 -32.96
C ARG A 489 -24.46 8.81 -33.82
N ARG A 490 -23.34 8.09 -33.71
CA ARG A 490 -22.11 8.42 -34.43
C ARG A 490 -21.39 7.19 -34.97
N ALA A 491 -20.62 7.41 -36.01
CA ALA A 491 -19.71 6.42 -36.55
C ALA A 491 -18.37 6.51 -35.79
N LEU A 492 -17.93 5.41 -35.24
CA LEU A 492 -16.55 5.25 -34.73
C LEU A 492 -15.69 4.75 -35.91
N PRO A 493 -14.59 5.41 -36.26
CA PRO A 493 -13.70 4.96 -37.33
C PRO A 493 -12.92 3.69 -36.94
N THR A 494 -12.37 3.01 -37.93
CA THR A 494 -11.39 1.94 -37.71
C THR A 494 -10.22 2.46 -36.85
N GLY A 495 -9.76 1.65 -35.92
CA GLY A 495 -8.66 2.03 -35.02
C GLY A 495 -9.11 2.73 -33.72
N THR A 496 -10.39 3.16 -33.61
CA THR A 496 -10.91 3.71 -32.34
C THR A 496 -10.56 2.79 -31.19
N VAL A 497 -10.04 3.37 -30.11
CA VAL A 497 -9.68 2.68 -28.90
C VAL A 497 -10.92 2.42 -28.07
N ILE A 498 -11.12 1.18 -27.68
CA ILE A 498 -12.26 0.70 -26.88
C ILE A 498 -11.74 0.19 -25.54
N VAL A 499 -12.31 0.68 -24.46
CA VAL A 499 -12.00 0.24 -23.09
C VAL A 499 -13.27 -0.39 -22.50
N PRO A 500 -13.41 -1.72 -22.55
CA PRO A 500 -14.57 -2.41 -21.95
C PRO A 500 -14.61 -2.17 -20.43
N THR A 501 -15.82 -1.97 -19.89
CA THR A 501 -15.98 -1.83 -18.42
C THR A 501 -16.13 -3.18 -17.73
N SER A 502 -16.61 -4.21 -18.43
CA SER A 502 -16.70 -5.59 -17.93
C SER A 502 -15.33 -6.28 -17.96
N GLN A 503 -14.39 -5.76 -17.17
CA GLN A 503 -13.06 -6.31 -16.92
C GLN A 503 -12.70 -6.08 -15.45
N SER A 504 -11.73 -6.83 -14.92
CA SER A 504 -11.32 -6.73 -13.50
C SER A 504 -11.00 -5.31 -13.05
N LEU A 505 -10.40 -4.49 -13.93
CA LEU A 505 -10.07 -3.09 -13.68
C LEU A 505 -11.11 -2.11 -14.26
N GLY A 506 -12.34 -2.55 -14.49
CA GLY A 506 -13.40 -1.70 -15.07
C GLY A 506 -13.77 -0.50 -14.23
N VAL A 507 -13.75 -0.62 -12.90
CA VAL A 507 -13.96 0.49 -11.96
C VAL A 507 -12.84 1.51 -12.06
N LEU A 508 -11.58 1.04 -12.06
CA LEU A 508 -10.41 1.92 -12.23
C LEU A 508 -10.45 2.62 -13.61
N ALA A 509 -10.80 1.90 -14.67
CA ALA A 509 -10.91 2.48 -16.00
C ALA A 509 -11.96 3.60 -16.05
N ALA A 510 -13.12 3.38 -15.43
CA ALA A 510 -14.14 4.41 -15.30
C ALA A 510 -13.64 5.62 -14.50
N TYR A 511 -13.04 5.38 -13.36
CA TYR A 511 -12.51 6.46 -12.50
C TYR A 511 -11.47 7.33 -13.24
N LEU A 512 -10.60 6.71 -14.06
CA LEU A 512 -9.59 7.43 -14.84
C LEU A 512 -10.19 8.22 -16.01
N LEU A 513 -11.24 7.68 -16.66
CA LEU A 513 -11.77 8.22 -17.92
C LEU A 513 -12.98 9.14 -17.75
N GLU A 514 -13.69 9.06 -16.61
CA GLU A 514 -14.84 9.95 -16.37
C GLU A 514 -14.37 11.40 -16.19
N PRO A 515 -14.94 12.35 -16.97
CA PRO A 515 -14.43 13.73 -16.95
C PRO A 515 -14.59 14.41 -15.60
N GLU A 516 -15.63 14.06 -14.85
CA GLU A 516 -15.93 14.65 -13.55
C GLU A 516 -15.33 13.89 -12.36
N SER A 517 -14.47 12.88 -12.60
CA SER A 517 -13.72 12.22 -11.53
C SER A 517 -12.86 13.21 -10.76
N ASP A 518 -12.75 13.04 -9.43
CA ASP A 518 -11.99 13.97 -8.58
C ASP A 518 -10.48 13.71 -8.55
N ASP A 519 -10.02 12.62 -9.19
CA ASP A 519 -8.59 12.29 -9.34
C ASP A 519 -8.30 11.48 -10.62
N GLY A 520 -9.11 11.62 -11.68
CA GLY A 520 -8.91 10.95 -12.97
C GLY A 520 -7.89 11.66 -13.85
N LEU A 521 -7.77 11.21 -15.10
CA LEU A 521 -6.81 11.76 -16.08
C LEU A 521 -7.06 13.24 -16.42
N VAL A 522 -8.30 13.73 -16.25
CA VAL A 522 -8.62 15.17 -16.37
C VAL A 522 -7.89 15.98 -15.30
N THR A 523 -7.87 15.52 -14.07
CA THR A 523 -7.19 16.19 -12.95
C THR A 523 -5.71 16.38 -13.25
N TRP A 524 -5.09 15.41 -13.91
CA TRP A 524 -3.64 15.34 -14.18
C TRP A 524 -3.25 15.82 -15.58
N ASN A 525 -4.05 16.72 -16.18
CA ASN A 525 -3.75 17.48 -17.40
C ASN A 525 -3.66 16.66 -18.72
N PHE A 526 -4.11 15.41 -18.75
CA PHE A 526 -4.11 14.64 -19.99
C PHE A 526 -4.99 15.25 -21.09
N PHE A 527 -6.01 16.03 -20.73
CA PHE A 527 -7.02 16.56 -21.66
C PHE A 527 -7.06 18.10 -21.72
N ASP A 528 -6.00 18.80 -21.30
CA ASP A 528 -5.97 20.26 -21.20
C ASP A 528 -6.36 20.98 -22.51
N ALA A 529 -5.96 20.44 -23.65
CA ALA A 529 -6.23 21.02 -24.97
C ALA A 529 -7.74 21.03 -25.31
N GLU A 530 -8.49 20.06 -24.81
CA GLU A 530 -9.92 19.88 -25.08
C GLU A 530 -10.83 20.52 -24.04
N LEU A 531 -10.29 20.92 -22.88
CA LEU A 531 -11.09 21.48 -21.78
C LEU A 531 -11.49 22.94 -22.02
N ARG A 532 -12.47 23.16 -22.89
CA ARG A 532 -13.04 24.49 -23.19
C ARG A 532 -14.55 24.45 -23.08
N ARG A 533 -15.15 25.51 -22.56
CA ARG A 533 -16.61 25.63 -22.47
C ARG A 533 -17.27 25.40 -23.83
N GLY A 534 -18.26 24.54 -23.86
CA GLY A 534 -19.00 24.16 -25.07
C GLY A 534 -18.31 23.09 -25.92
N ALA A 535 -17.07 22.69 -25.59
CA ALA A 535 -16.39 21.63 -26.30
C ALA A 535 -16.93 20.25 -25.90
N GLU A 536 -16.88 19.32 -26.82
CA GLU A 536 -17.11 17.90 -26.54
C GLU A 536 -15.85 17.28 -25.94
N PHE A 537 -15.99 16.54 -24.85
CA PHE A 537 -14.90 15.78 -24.24
C PHE A 537 -14.51 14.58 -25.12
N PRO A 538 -13.21 14.27 -25.31
CA PRO A 538 -12.77 13.30 -26.31
C PRO A 538 -12.96 11.82 -25.92
N VAL A 539 -13.60 11.55 -24.78
CA VAL A 539 -13.98 10.20 -24.37
C VAL A 539 -15.49 10.07 -24.39
N ALA A 540 -16.01 9.16 -25.20
CA ALA A 540 -17.44 8.88 -25.28
C ALA A 540 -17.80 7.58 -24.55
N ARG A 541 -18.97 7.52 -23.92
CA ARG A 541 -19.54 6.30 -23.36
C ARG A 541 -20.27 5.52 -24.47
N VAL A 542 -19.93 4.26 -24.65
CA VAL A 542 -20.61 3.32 -25.55
C VAL A 542 -21.77 2.67 -24.83
N LEU A 543 -22.99 2.88 -25.28
CA LEU A 543 -24.21 2.48 -24.58
C LEU A 543 -24.70 1.07 -24.95
N GLN A 544 -24.18 0.48 -26.03
CA GLN A 544 -24.60 -0.82 -26.54
C GLN A 544 -23.40 -1.73 -26.80
N ARG A 545 -23.65 -3.05 -26.85
CA ARG A 545 -22.61 -4.01 -27.23
C ARG A 545 -22.12 -3.74 -28.64
N LEU A 546 -20.81 -3.71 -28.82
CA LEU A 546 -20.18 -3.53 -30.12
C LEU A 546 -20.18 -4.86 -30.91
N PRO A 547 -20.71 -4.89 -32.12
CA PRO A 547 -20.86 -6.12 -32.91
C PRO A 547 -19.55 -6.56 -33.59
N ALA A 548 -18.58 -5.68 -33.72
CA ALA A 548 -17.41 -5.90 -34.57
C ALA A 548 -16.26 -6.65 -33.89
N PRO A 549 -15.42 -7.37 -34.67
CA PRO A 549 -14.20 -7.96 -34.13
C PRO A 549 -13.27 -6.86 -33.63
N ARG A 550 -12.76 -7.05 -32.42
CA ARG A 550 -11.83 -6.16 -31.74
C ARG A 550 -10.50 -6.89 -31.54
N ARG A 551 -9.41 -6.17 -31.45
CA ARG A 551 -8.10 -6.72 -31.17
C ARG A 551 -7.60 -6.12 -29.85
N ALA A 552 -7.31 -6.96 -28.88
CA ALA A 552 -6.62 -6.54 -27.66
C ALA A 552 -5.25 -5.93 -28.03
N LEU A 553 -4.90 -4.83 -27.36
CA LEU A 553 -3.55 -4.26 -27.39
C LEU A 553 -2.76 -4.88 -26.25
N SER A 554 -1.58 -5.40 -26.56
CA SER A 554 -0.60 -5.81 -25.56
C SER A 554 0.34 -4.64 -25.25
N ARG A 555 0.93 -4.63 -24.07
CA ARG A 555 2.10 -3.81 -23.77
C ARG A 555 3.20 -4.15 -24.79
N GLN A 556 3.80 -3.13 -25.39
CA GLN A 556 5.05 -3.27 -26.14
C GLN A 556 6.24 -3.27 -25.20
#